data_90058c22ed7310f08f3b54e186a012c7
#
_entry.id   90058c22ed7310f08f3b54e186a012c7
#
_cell.length_a   1.000
_cell.length_b   1.000
_cell.length_c   1.000
_cell.angle_alpha   90.00
_cell.angle_beta   90.00
_cell.angle_gamma   90.00
#
_symmetry.space_group_name_H-M   'P 1'
#
loop_
_entity.id
_entity.type
_entity.pdbx_description
1 polymer ?
#
loop_
_entity_poly.entity_id
_entity_poly.type
_entity_poly.pdbx_seq_one_letter_code
_entity_poly.pdbx_strand_id
1 'polypeptide(L)'
;GYVDFQIKDVKGELSPDRKSFYVTFTIDEGIRYRLGKVDIRSSLRHVPAKSLRKYVELFAHQWYDGKAVQDNATDMEEQLQSDGHPFAQVRPTIARNPEKHIVNLLFDVSEGPRHYIERIDINGNTITQDKVIRRQLPFAEGDPYTPSYKKYSKENVQDLGFFKSVDVTDTPGSAPDRMNVAVGVVEKPTGEFSLGGGYSTDVGVIGNVGLKQHNLLGTGVDAGISGTVSLWQKQADISVTDPAFMGRNLVVGADIFYIENNYQTYQNYSEGRYGVTLRMGYSYNRYLSQSWNYNLARRWVGDTWSESSWYVLDQKGKSLLSQIGTTLMYDRRDNRMAPRKGYYVSAGVDFAGLGGDEKYVRGKINGAYYVPLADLPNSHNWTLAFRRGAGYLGEIGRAACRGRA
;
A
#
# COMPACT_ATOMS: atom_id res chain seq x y z
N GLY A 1 -30.48 -5.08 -2.13
CA GLY A 1 -31.89 -4.84 -1.79
C GLY A 1 -32.83 -6.03 -2.00
N TYR A 2 -32.52 -6.91 -2.92
CA TYR A 2 -33.40 -7.99 -3.38
C TYR A 2 -32.91 -9.33 -2.84
N VAL A 3 -33.59 -9.88 -1.85
CA VAL A 3 -33.24 -11.17 -1.21
C VAL A 3 -33.78 -12.35 -2.02
N ASP A 4 -34.91 -12.14 -2.71
CA ASP A 4 -35.65 -13.18 -3.45
C ASP A 4 -35.29 -13.18 -4.96
N PHE A 5 -34.17 -12.56 -5.31
CA PHE A 5 -33.66 -12.53 -6.67
C PHE A 5 -33.49 -13.93 -7.27
N GLN A 6 -34.06 -14.14 -8.44
CA GLN A 6 -33.97 -15.39 -9.20
C GLN A 6 -33.65 -15.14 -10.66
N ILE A 7 -32.77 -15.95 -11.21
CA ILE A 7 -32.55 -15.99 -12.67
C ILE A 7 -33.55 -16.98 -13.25
N LYS A 8 -34.52 -16.47 -14.03
CA LYS A 8 -35.58 -17.30 -14.65
C LYS A 8 -35.13 -17.98 -15.93
N ASP A 9 -34.28 -17.32 -16.70
CA ASP A 9 -33.80 -17.82 -17.98
C ASP A 9 -32.45 -17.21 -18.36
N VAL A 10 -31.63 -17.99 -19.07
CA VAL A 10 -30.34 -17.54 -19.60
C VAL A 10 -30.29 -17.96 -21.08
N LYS A 11 -30.29 -16.99 -21.99
CA LYS A 11 -30.18 -17.22 -23.44
C LYS A 11 -28.82 -16.71 -23.93
N GLY A 12 -28.13 -17.59 -24.65
CA GLY A 12 -26.89 -17.23 -25.34
C GLY A 12 -27.18 -17.14 -26.86
N GLU A 13 -26.90 -15.99 -27.47
CA GLU A 13 -27.08 -15.78 -28.89
C GLU A 13 -25.75 -15.28 -29.51
N LEU A 14 -25.42 -15.85 -30.66
CA LEU A 14 -24.28 -15.37 -31.44
C LEU A 14 -24.71 -14.17 -32.29
N SER A 15 -23.90 -13.12 -32.29
CA SER A 15 -24.14 -11.96 -33.17
C SER A 15 -24.24 -12.38 -34.66
N PRO A 16 -25.05 -11.68 -35.50
CA PRO A 16 -25.15 -11.97 -36.93
C PRO A 16 -23.82 -11.96 -37.66
N ASP A 17 -22.86 -11.13 -37.21
CA ASP A 17 -21.49 -11.05 -37.74
C ASP A 17 -20.55 -12.13 -37.18
N ARG A 18 -21.03 -12.97 -36.27
CA ARG A 18 -20.30 -14.05 -35.59
C ARG A 18 -19.04 -13.58 -34.80
N LYS A 19 -18.93 -12.29 -34.50
CA LYS A 19 -17.78 -11.73 -33.77
C LYS A 19 -18.04 -11.54 -32.27
N SER A 20 -19.32 -11.56 -31.87
CA SER A 20 -19.70 -11.31 -30.47
C SER A 20 -20.74 -12.35 -30.03
N PHE A 21 -20.72 -12.65 -28.75
CA PHE A 21 -21.66 -13.54 -28.08
C PHE A 21 -22.46 -12.73 -27.07
N TYR A 22 -23.77 -12.71 -27.20
CA TYR A 22 -24.67 -12.05 -26.24
C TYR A 22 -25.27 -13.06 -25.31
N VAL A 23 -25.16 -12.79 -24.01
CA VAL A 23 -25.83 -13.58 -22.97
C VAL A 23 -26.90 -12.70 -22.33
N THR A 24 -28.14 -13.09 -22.53
CA THR A 24 -29.30 -12.40 -21.97
C THR A 24 -29.80 -13.15 -20.75
N PHE A 25 -29.79 -12.48 -19.60
CA PHE A 25 -30.35 -13.00 -18.35
C PHE A 25 -31.73 -12.42 -18.14
N THR A 26 -32.73 -13.28 -18.02
CA THR A 26 -34.07 -12.88 -17.57
C THR A 26 -34.15 -13.08 -16.10
N ILE A 27 -34.28 -12.00 -15.33
CA ILE A 27 -34.24 -11.99 -13.88
C ILE A 27 -35.59 -11.62 -13.30
N ASP A 28 -35.91 -12.21 -12.15
CA ASP A 28 -36.99 -11.78 -11.27
C ASP A 28 -36.34 -11.17 -10.02
N GLU A 29 -36.47 -9.88 -9.85
CA GLU A 29 -35.83 -9.17 -8.72
C GLU A 29 -36.53 -9.48 -7.39
N GLY A 30 -37.80 -9.84 -7.44
CA GLY A 30 -38.59 -10.04 -6.22
C GLY A 30 -38.85 -8.74 -5.43
N ILE A 31 -39.14 -8.90 -4.15
CA ILE A 31 -39.44 -7.76 -3.26
C ILE A 31 -38.15 -7.13 -2.73
N ARG A 32 -38.10 -5.80 -2.66
CA ARG A 32 -36.98 -5.08 -2.06
C ARG A 32 -37.19 -4.93 -0.57
N TYR A 33 -36.19 -5.36 0.22
CA TYR A 33 -36.25 -5.40 1.67
C TYR A 33 -35.36 -4.34 2.34
N ARG A 34 -35.77 -3.91 3.52
CA ARG A 34 -34.96 -3.11 4.44
C ARG A 34 -34.45 -3.99 5.57
N LEU A 35 -33.29 -3.63 6.14
CA LEU A 35 -32.79 -4.29 7.36
C LEU A 35 -33.69 -3.91 8.54
N GLY A 36 -34.13 -4.94 9.25
CA GLY A 36 -34.81 -4.79 10.52
C GLY A 36 -33.83 -4.89 11.69
N LYS A 37 -34.01 -5.90 12.52
CA LYS A 37 -33.14 -6.17 13.68
C LYS A 37 -31.86 -6.86 13.23
N VAL A 38 -30.72 -6.44 13.78
CA VAL A 38 -29.43 -7.08 13.58
C VAL A 38 -28.93 -7.58 14.93
N ASP A 39 -28.96 -8.89 15.09
CA ASP A 39 -28.57 -9.60 16.33
C ASP A 39 -27.26 -10.39 16.10
N ILE A 40 -26.55 -10.66 17.19
CA ILE A 40 -25.36 -11.50 17.21
C ILE A 40 -25.56 -12.56 18.29
N ARG A 41 -25.27 -13.81 17.97
CA ARG A 41 -25.21 -14.93 18.93
C ARG A 41 -23.81 -15.52 18.87
N SER A 42 -23.16 -15.63 20.00
CA SER A 42 -21.83 -16.23 20.11
C SER A 42 -21.88 -17.46 21.01
N SER A 43 -21.34 -18.57 20.51
CA SER A 43 -21.10 -19.78 21.27
C SER A 43 -19.63 -19.96 21.69
N LEU A 44 -18.76 -18.99 21.30
CA LEU A 44 -17.35 -19.03 21.67
C LEU A 44 -17.12 -18.69 23.14
N ARG A 45 -16.23 -19.44 23.80
CA ARG A 45 -15.81 -19.13 25.16
C ARG A 45 -15.13 -17.78 25.23
N HIS A 46 -15.48 -16.97 26.24
CA HIS A 46 -14.89 -15.65 26.52
C HIS A 46 -15.13 -14.56 25.46
N VAL A 47 -15.98 -14.83 24.45
CA VAL A 47 -16.35 -13.83 23.45
C VAL A 47 -17.84 -13.54 23.53
N PRO A 48 -18.27 -12.58 24.38
CA PRO A 48 -19.69 -12.22 24.47
C PRO A 48 -20.14 -11.50 23.20
N ALA A 49 -21.37 -11.76 22.75
CA ALA A 49 -21.97 -11.14 21.56
C ALA A 49 -21.90 -9.59 21.59
N LYS A 50 -21.95 -8.99 22.79
CA LYS A 50 -21.87 -7.54 22.98
C LYS A 50 -20.52 -6.95 22.53
N SER A 51 -19.40 -7.67 22.70
CA SER A 51 -18.07 -7.22 22.27
C SER A 51 -17.93 -7.20 20.75
N LEU A 52 -18.70 -8.01 20.04
CA LEU A 52 -18.68 -8.10 18.58
C LEU A 52 -19.53 -7.03 17.89
N ARG A 53 -20.45 -6.38 18.64
CA ARG A 53 -21.33 -5.35 18.07
C ARG A 53 -20.59 -4.17 17.46
N LYS A 54 -19.41 -3.83 17.97
CA LYS A 54 -18.57 -2.75 17.46
C LYS A 54 -18.05 -2.96 16.03
N TYR A 55 -18.06 -4.22 15.56
CA TYR A 55 -17.60 -4.59 14.21
C TYR A 55 -18.74 -4.62 13.18
N VAL A 56 -20.00 -4.44 13.63
CA VAL A 56 -21.15 -4.42 12.73
C VAL A 56 -21.43 -2.99 12.30
N GLU A 57 -21.17 -2.70 11.04
CA GLU A 57 -21.44 -1.41 10.40
C GLU A 57 -22.84 -1.34 9.75
N LEU A 58 -23.72 -2.30 10.05
CA LEU A 58 -25.08 -2.38 9.52
C LEU A 58 -26.09 -1.75 10.49
N PHE A 59 -26.95 -0.86 9.95
CA PHE A 59 -27.95 -0.16 10.73
C PHE A 59 -29.36 -0.57 10.32
N ALA A 60 -30.28 -0.58 11.26
CA ALA A 60 -31.71 -0.81 10.98
C ALA A 60 -32.24 0.25 9.99
N HIS A 61 -33.23 -0.14 9.20
CA HIS A 61 -33.91 0.67 8.17
C HIS A 61 -33.12 1.01 6.88
N GLN A 62 -31.84 0.69 6.78
CA GLN A 62 -31.13 0.77 5.50
C GLN A 62 -31.61 -0.35 4.55
N TRP A 63 -31.39 -0.16 3.25
CA TRP A 63 -31.66 -1.20 2.29
C TRP A 63 -30.78 -2.42 2.54
N TYR A 64 -31.35 -3.62 2.44
CA TYR A 64 -30.58 -4.85 2.57
C TYR A 64 -29.52 -4.92 1.46
N ASP A 65 -28.29 -5.21 1.85
CA ASP A 65 -27.17 -5.44 0.95
C ASP A 65 -26.48 -6.75 1.36
N GLY A 66 -26.65 -7.80 0.55
CA GLY A 66 -26.07 -9.11 0.82
C GLY A 66 -24.55 -9.10 0.82
N LYS A 67 -23.92 -8.22 0.02
CA LYS A 67 -22.47 -8.05 0.02
C LYS A 67 -22.01 -7.43 1.34
N ALA A 68 -22.63 -6.33 1.76
CA ALA A 68 -22.28 -5.69 3.03
C ALA A 68 -22.49 -6.63 4.24
N VAL A 69 -23.50 -7.52 4.20
CA VAL A 69 -23.71 -8.56 5.21
C VAL A 69 -22.56 -9.57 5.22
N GLN A 70 -22.13 -10.02 4.05
CA GLN A 70 -21.01 -10.97 3.94
C GLN A 70 -19.68 -10.32 4.32
N ASP A 71 -19.43 -9.08 3.91
CA ASP A 71 -18.24 -8.33 4.28
C ASP A 71 -18.15 -8.16 5.80
N ASN A 72 -19.25 -7.80 6.48
CA ASN A 72 -19.30 -7.73 7.96
C ASN A 72 -19.07 -9.08 8.64
N ALA A 73 -19.57 -10.19 8.08
CA ALA A 73 -19.28 -11.51 8.61
C ALA A 73 -17.79 -11.84 8.49
N THR A 74 -17.19 -11.56 7.35
CA THR A 74 -15.76 -11.76 7.11
C THR A 74 -14.90 -10.91 8.04
N ASP A 75 -15.23 -9.62 8.21
CA ASP A 75 -14.51 -8.72 9.12
C ASP A 75 -14.56 -9.20 10.58
N MET A 76 -15.71 -9.73 11.01
CA MET A 76 -15.83 -10.33 12.34
C MET A 76 -15.01 -11.63 12.49
N GLU A 77 -14.99 -12.49 11.46
CA GLU A 77 -14.13 -13.68 11.44
C GLU A 77 -12.65 -13.32 11.54
N GLU A 78 -12.19 -12.37 10.71
CA GLU A 78 -10.80 -11.88 10.70
C GLU A 78 -10.38 -11.35 12.06
N GLN A 79 -11.25 -10.56 12.68
CA GLN A 79 -10.97 -10.02 14.02
C GLN A 79 -10.91 -11.10 15.09
N LEU A 80 -11.82 -12.06 15.07
CA LEU A 80 -11.81 -13.19 15.99
C LEU A 80 -10.56 -14.06 15.82
N GLN A 81 -10.13 -14.27 14.58
CA GLN A 81 -8.91 -15.01 14.28
C GLN A 81 -7.66 -14.27 14.82
N SER A 82 -7.61 -12.95 14.67
CA SER A 82 -6.53 -12.15 15.23
C SER A 82 -6.54 -12.10 16.77
N ASP A 83 -7.71 -12.21 17.38
CA ASP A 83 -7.91 -12.23 18.84
C ASP A 83 -7.66 -13.62 19.45
N GLY A 84 -7.18 -14.61 18.67
CA GLY A 84 -6.77 -15.93 19.15
C GLY A 84 -7.84 -17.02 18.98
N HIS A 85 -8.86 -16.80 18.14
CA HIS A 85 -9.87 -17.79 17.77
C HIS A 85 -9.75 -18.22 16.30
N PRO A 86 -8.69 -18.95 15.91
CA PRO A 86 -8.37 -19.18 14.48
C PRO A 86 -9.43 -19.97 13.73
N PHE A 87 -10.26 -20.74 14.44
CA PHE A 87 -11.33 -21.55 13.84
C PHE A 87 -12.72 -20.92 13.97
N ALA A 88 -12.79 -19.64 14.39
CA ALA A 88 -14.08 -18.95 14.48
C ALA A 88 -14.72 -18.81 13.10
N GLN A 89 -16.01 -19.09 13.03
CA GLN A 89 -16.85 -18.90 11.86
C GLN A 89 -18.04 -18.01 12.22
N VAL A 90 -18.39 -17.10 11.32
CA VAL A 90 -19.51 -16.19 11.45
C VAL A 90 -20.50 -16.45 10.31
N ARG A 91 -21.64 -17.06 10.63
CA ARG A 91 -22.67 -17.39 9.63
C ARG A 91 -23.83 -16.39 9.71
N PRO A 92 -24.00 -15.54 8.68
CA PRO A 92 -25.17 -14.69 8.63
C PRO A 92 -26.42 -15.50 8.28
N THR A 93 -27.44 -15.40 9.12
CA THR A 93 -28.76 -16.01 8.89
C THR A 93 -29.80 -14.91 8.77
N ILE A 94 -30.64 -14.98 7.76
CA ILE A 94 -31.67 -14.00 7.46
C ILE A 94 -33.06 -14.55 7.73
N ALA A 95 -33.90 -13.80 8.46
CA ALA A 95 -35.31 -14.04 8.65
C ALA A 95 -36.13 -12.98 7.92
N ARG A 96 -36.89 -13.41 6.89
CA ARG A 96 -37.68 -12.53 6.03
C ARG A 96 -39.09 -12.32 6.60
N ASN A 97 -39.57 -11.10 6.49
CA ASN A 97 -40.97 -10.76 6.71
C ASN A 97 -41.52 -10.06 5.45
N PRO A 98 -42.14 -10.80 4.54
CA PRO A 98 -42.65 -10.24 3.27
C PRO A 98 -43.72 -9.18 3.48
N GLU A 99 -44.58 -9.31 4.50
CA GLU A 99 -45.68 -8.37 4.77
C GLU A 99 -45.16 -6.97 5.15
N LYS A 100 -44.04 -6.92 5.88
CA LYS A 100 -43.41 -5.66 6.32
C LYS A 100 -42.23 -5.21 5.44
N HIS A 101 -41.86 -5.98 4.45
CA HIS A 101 -40.67 -5.78 3.60
C HIS A 101 -39.36 -5.61 4.44
N ILE A 102 -39.24 -6.41 5.51
CA ILE A 102 -38.14 -6.34 6.45
C ILE A 102 -37.39 -7.69 6.49
N VAL A 103 -36.06 -7.61 6.56
CA VAL A 103 -35.16 -8.74 6.81
C VAL A 103 -34.46 -8.53 8.15
N ASN A 104 -34.68 -9.45 9.09
CA ASN A 104 -33.89 -9.51 10.31
C ASN A 104 -32.65 -10.37 10.06
N LEU A 105 -31.52 -9.91 10.59
CA LEU A 105 -30.22 -10.53 10.43
C LEU A 105 -29.72 -11.04 11.77
N LEU A 106 -29.25 -12.29 11.78
CA LEU A 106 -28.56 -12.91 12.92
C LEU A 106 -27.19 -13.37 12.46
N PHE A 107 -26.13 -12.86 13.08
CA PHE A 107 -24.79 -13.41 12.96
C PHE A 107 -24.59 -14.50 14.02
N ASP A 108 -24.46 -15.74 13.57
CA ASP A 108 -24.20 -16.89 14.44
C ASP A 108 -22.70 -17.16 14.45
N VAL A 109 -22.08 -16.91 15.60
CA VAL A 109 -20.63 -17.05 15.80
C VAL A 109 -20.36 -18.35 16.56
N SER A 110 -19.65 -19.27 15.91
CA SER A 110 -19.34 -20.59 16.44
C SER A 110 -17.93 -21.02 16.13
N GLU A 111 -17.43 -22.03 16.83
CA GLU A 111 -16.18 -22.69 16.47
C GLU A 111 -16.43 -23.63 15.27
N GLY A 112 -15.71 -23.44 14.18
CA GLY A 112 -15.73 -24.32 13.02
C GLY A 112 -14.83 -25.55 13.18
N PRO A 113 -14.71 -26.39 12.14
CA PRO A 113 -13.83 -27.55 12.16
C PRO A 113 -12.37 -27.07 12.24
N ARG A 114 -11.56 -27.83 13.00
CA ARG A 114 -10.13 -27.52 13.19
C ARG A 114 -9.35 -28.19 12.08
N HIS A 115 -8.81 -27.38 11.18
CA HIS A 115 -7.91 -27.83 10.15
C HIS A 115 -6.54 -27.16 10.33
N TYR A 116 -5.48 -27.94 10.09
CA TYR A 116 -4.10 -27.44 10.18
C TYR A 116 -3.42 -27.63 8.82
N ILE A 117 -2.53 -26.70 8.48
CA ILE A 117 -1.75 -26.76 7.24
C ILE A 117 -0.70 -27.87 7.38
N GLU A 118 -0.77 -28.86 6.51
CA GLU A 118 0.21 -29.94 6.47
C GLU A 118 1.41 -29.57 5.60
N ARG A 119 1.13 -29.02 4.41
CA ARG A 119 2.16 -28.69 3.42
C ARG A 119 1.74 -27.49 2.56
N ILE A 120 2.73 -26.72 2.18
CA ILE A 120 2.60 -25.59 1.26
C ILE A 120 3.42 -25.88 0.02
N ASP A 121 2.77 -26.08 -1.13
CA ASP A 121 3.40 -26.30 -2.43
C ASP A 121 3.34 -25.02 -3.26
N ILE A 122 4.50 -24.57 -3.76
CA ILE A 122 4.58 -23.41 -4.65
C ILE A 122 4.99 -23.89 -6.03
N ASN A 123 4.21 -23.54 -7.05
CA ASN A 123 4.38 -24.04 -8.41
C ASN A 123 4.33 -22.91 -9.44
N GLY A 124 5.09 -23.05 -10.53
CA GLY A 124 5.10 -22.09 -11.63
C GLY A 124 6.13 -20.96 -11.48
N ASN A 125 6.86 -20.92 -10.37
CA ASN A 125 7.92 -19.95 -10.11
C ASN A 125 9.26 -20.47 -10.70
N THR A 126 9.50 -20.17 -11.97
CA THR A 126 10.72 -20.60 -12.68
C THR A 126 11.92 -19.69 -12.43
N ILE A 127 11.67 -18.41 -12.18
CA ILE A 127 12.67 -17.36 -11.91
C ILE A 127 12.63 -16.96 -10.44
N THR A 128 11.44 -16.68 -9.91
CA THR A 128 11.26 -16.20 -8.54
C THR A 128 11.54 -17.31 -7.53
N GLN A 129 12.42 -17.04 -6.59
CA GLN A 129 12.75 -18.00 -5.53
C GLN A 129 11.55 -18.29 -4.63
N ASP A 130 11.36 -19.53 -4.21
CA ASP A 130 10.28 -19.99 -3.33
C ASP A 130 10.12 -19.09 -2.09
N LYS A 131 11.22 -18.74 -1.42
CA LYS A 131 11.21 -17.89 -0.22
C LYS A 131 10.55 -16.51 -0.43
N VAL A 132 10.55 -15.99 -1.68
CA VAL A 132 9.95 -14.69 -2.01
C VAL A 132 8.44 -14.76 -1.98
N ILE A 133 7.88 -15.87 -2.45
CA ILE A 133 6.44 -16.14 -2.45
C ILE A 133 6.02 -16.56 -1.04
N ARG A 134 6.72 -17.50 -0.44
CA ARG A 134 6.42 -18.09 0.86
C ARG A 134 6.31 -17.05 1.97
N ARG A 135 7.16 -16.02 1.97
CA ARG A 135 7.11 -14.92 2.96
C ARG A 135 5.88 -14.02 2.85
N GLN A 136 5.13 -14.10 1.74
CA GLN A 136 3.88 -13.34 1.57
C GLN A 136 2.66 -14.09 2.12
N LEU A 137 2.83 -15.37 2.44
CA LEU A 137 1.75 -16.17 3.01
C LEU A 137 1.59 -15.80 4.50
N PRO A 138 0.36 -15.57 4.97
CA PRO A 138 0.09 -15.22 6.38
C PRO A 138 0.13 -16.43 7.32
N PHE A 139 0.66 -17.57 6.86
CA PHE A 139 0.70 -18.85 7.57
C PHE A 139 1.93 -19.69 7.18
N ALA A 140 2.25 -20.67 8.02
CA ALA A 140 3.27 -21.68 7.79
C ALA A 140 2.71 -23.10 7.96
N GLU A 141 3.52 -24.11 7.62
CA GLU A 141 3.18 -25.50 7.88
C GLU A 141 3.01 -25.73 9.41
N GLY A 142 1.90 -26.36 9.80
CA GLY A 142 1.49 -26.60 11.19
C GLY A 142 0.54 -25.56 11.76
N ASP A 143 0.38 -24.42 11.11
CA ASP A 143 -0.54 -23.37 11.55
C ASP A 143 -2.01 -23.77 11.32
N PRO A 144 -2.95 -23.21 12.10
CA PRO A 144 -4.39 -23.32 11.84
C PRO A 144 -4.75 -22.81 10.44
N TYR A 145 -5.51 -23.60 9.69
CA TYR A 145 -6.03 -23.18 8.40
C TYR A 145 -7.35 -22.43 8.55
N THR A 146 -7.44 -21.28 7.89
CA THR A 146 -8.68 -20.50 7.76
C THR A 146 -8.96 -20.15 6.29
N PRO A 147 -10.21 -20.19 5.81
CA PRO A 147 -10.53 -19.90 4.41
C PRO A 147 -10.11 -18.49 3.95
N SER A 148 -10.10 -17.51 4.85
CA SER A 148 -9.65 -16.15 4.58
C SER A 148 -8.17 -16.08 4.15
N TYR A 149 -7.34 -17.01 4.59
CA TYR A 149 -5.93 -17.09 4.20
C TYR A 149 -5.73 -17.26 2.69
N LYS A 150 -6.65 -17.96 2.02
CA LYS A 150 -6.64 -18.14 0.58
C LYS A 150 -6.70 -16.78 -0.15
N LYS A 151 -7.63 -15.92 0.27
CA LYS A 151 -7.80 -14.57 -0.28
C LYS A 151 -6.57 -13.72 -0.03
N TYR A 152 -6.10 -13.64 1.22
CA TYR A 152 -4.93 -12.83 1.58
C TYR A 152 -3.65 -13.31 0.92
N SER A 153 -3.44 -14.62 0.85
CA SER A 153 -2.28 -15.18 0.14
C SER A 153 -2.29 -14.77 -1.32
N LYS A 154 -3.44 -14.88 -1.98
CA LYS A 154 -3.59 -14.46 -3.36
C LYS A 154 -3.30 -12.98 -3.54
N GLU A 155 -3.88 -12.12 -2.72
CA GLU A 155 -3.67 -10.66 -2.75
C GLU A 155 -2.21 -10.31 -2.47
N ASN A 156 -1.62 -10.80 -1.40
CA ASN A 156 -0.23 -10.50 -1.03
C ASN A 156 0.77 -10.94 -2.09
N VAL A 157 0.60 -12.13 -2.68
CA VAL A 157 1.48 -12.62 -3.73
C VAL A 157 1.27 -11.84 -5.04
N GLN A 158 0.01 -11.48 -5.35
CA GLN A 158 -0.31 -10.64 -6.52
C GLN A 158 0.29 -9.23 -6.39
N ASP A 159 0.29 -8.66 -5.18
CA ASP A 159 0.81 -7.32 -4.87
C ASP A 159 2.32 -7.21 -5.04
N LEU A 160 3.07 -8.32 -5.08
CA LEU A 160 4.47 -8.31 -5.49
C LEU A 160 4.65 -7.77 -6.92
N GLY A 161 3.62 -7.87 -7.76
CA GLY A 161 3.68 -7.39 -9.14
C GLY A 161 4.53 -8.25 -10.08
N PHE A 162 4.99 -9.43 -9.66
CA PHE A 162 5.86 -10.33 -10.45
C PHE A 162 5.07 -11.33 -11.28
N PHE A 163 3.77 -11.48 -11.00
CA PHE A 163 2.93 -12.52 -11.57
C PHE A 163 1.80 -11.95 -12.41
N LYS A 164 1.49 -12.65 -13.52
CA LYS A 164 0.33 -12.38 -14.36
C LYS A 164 -0.95 -12.86 -13.68
N SER A 165 -0.87 -14.03 -13.05
CA SER A 165 -1.95 -14.62 -12.28
C SER A 165 -1.41 -15.40 -11.10
N VAL A 166 -2.17 -15.40 -10.02
CA VAL A 166 -1.93 -16.19 -8.81
C VAL A 166 -3.20 -16.95 -8.50
N ASP A 167 -3.09 -18.24 -8.28
CA ASP A 167 -4.17 -19.09 -7.84
C ASP A 167 -3.77 -19.86 -6.58
N VAL A 168 -4.67 -19.89 -5.59
CA VAL A 168 -4.43 -20.58 -4.32
C VAL A 168 -5.53 -21.61 -4.15
N THR A 169 -5.13 -22.87 -4.10
CA THR A 169 -6.01 -24.01 -3.95
C THR A 169 -5.70 -24.78 -2.69
N ASP A 170 -6.73 -25.31 -2.07
CA ASP A 170 -6.63 -26.13 -0.88
C ASP A 170 -7.15 -27.53 -1.20
N THR A 171 -6.47 -28.56 -0.72
CA THR A 171 -6.84 -29.95 -0.87
C THR A 171 -6.73 -30.68 0.49
N PRO A 172 -7.57 -31.71 0.74
CA PRO A 172 -7.42 -32.52 1.94
C PRO A 172 -6.01 -33.09 2.06
N GLY A 173 -5.48 -33.09 3.28
CA GLY A 173 -4.17 -33.69 3.58
C GLY A 173 -4.27 -35.19 3.92
N SER A 174 -3.26 -35.69 4.62
CA SER A 174 -3.13 -37.10 5.01
C SER A 174 -4.16 -37.52 6.07
N ALA A 175 -4.73 -36.59 6.80
CA ALA A 175 -5.75 -36.83 7.87
C ALA A 175 -6.91 -35.84 7.70
N PRO A 176 -8.09 -36.14 8.31
CA PRO A 176 -9.28 -35.29 8.17
C PRO A 176 -9.12 -33.88 8.72
N ASP A 177 -8.18 -33.66 9.63
CA ASP A 177 -7.83 -32.35 10.22
C ASP A 177 -6.63 -31.66 9.52
N ARG A 178 -6.16 -32.20 8.38
CA ARG A 178 -5.04 -31.70 7.63
C ARG A 178 -5.45 -31.15 6.27
N MET A 179 -4.81 -30.04 5.87
CA MET A 179 -5.03 -29.39 4.57
C MET A 179 -3.69 -29.09 3.91
N ASN A 180 -3.60 -29.40 2.63
CA ASN A 180 -2.47 -28.97 1.78
C ASN A 180 -2.88 -27.71 1.03
N VAL A 181 -2.01 -26.73 0.99
CA VAL A 181 -2.23 -25.48 0.27
C VAL A 181 -1.26 -25.42 -0.91
N ALA A 182 -1.80 -25.30 -2.12
CA ALA A 182 -0.99 -25.12 -3.32
C ALA A 182 -1.14 -23.69 -3.86
N VAL A 183 -0.02 -23.00 -4.06
CA VAL A 183 0.08 -21.66 -4.62
C VAL A 183 0.64 -21.76 -6.03
N GLY A 184 -0.23 -21.68 -7.03
CA GLY A 184 0.14 -21.68 -8.45
C GLY A 184 0.35 -20.25 -8.93
N VAL A 185 1.51 -19.98 -9.56
CA VAL A 185 1.82 -18.66 -10.09
C VAL A 185 2.17 -18.74 -11.58
N VAL A 186 1.85 -17.69 -12.32
CA VAL A 186 2.31 -17.50 -13.71
C VAL A 186 3.14 -16.22 -13.73
N GLU A 187 4.44 -16.36 -13.94
CA GLU A 187 5.37 -15.23 -13.94
C GLU A 187 5.18 -14.31 -15.15
N LYS A 188 5.49 -13.04 -14.96
CA LYS A 188 5.60 -12.03 -16.02
C LYS A 188 6.95 -11.34 -15.98
N PRO A 189 7.41 -10.72 -17.07
CA PRO A 189 8.60 -9.88 -17.05
C PRO A 189 8.50 -8.82 -15.97
N THR A 190 9.55 -8.68 -15.14
CA THR A 190 9.65 -7.73 -14.04
C THR A 190 10.62 -6.57 -14.34
N GLY A 191 11.22 -6.58 -15.53
CA GLY A 191 12.04 -5.49 -16.04
C GLY A 191 11.17 -4.41 -16.66
N GLU A 192 11.47 -3.16 -16.36
CA GLU A 192 10.82 -1.98 -16.89
C GLU A 192 11.87 -1.07 -17.54
N PHE A 193 11.61 -0.67 -18.78
CA PHE A 193 12.37 0.34 -19.48
C PHE A 193 11.49 1.56 -19.68
N SER A 194 11.98 2.72 -19.28
CA SER A 194 11.32 4.00 -19.46
C SER A 194 12.17 4.95 -20.30
N LEU A 195 11.54 5.55 -21.28
CA LEU A 195 12.12 6.62 -22.09
C LEU A 195 11.10 7.75 -22.16
N GLY A 196 11.52 8.95 -21.82
CA GLY A 196 10.63 10.12 -21.83
C GLY A 196 11.34 11.36 -22.32
N GLY A 197 10.56 12.31 -22.81
CA GLY A 197 11.03 13.61 -23.20
C GLY A 197 9.97 14.67 -22.96
N GLY A 198 10.40 15.89 -22.72
CA GLY A 198 9.50 17.01 -22.44
C GLY A 198 10.19 18.34 -22.57
N TYR A 199 9.43 19.40 -22.31
CA TYR A 199 9.93 20.76 -22.24
C TYR A 199 9.43 21.44 -20.98
N SER A 200 10.32 22.12 -20.27
CA SER A 200 10.00 22.97 -19.12
C SER A 200 10.61 24.34 -19.32
N THR A 201 9.91 25.38 -18.91
CA THR A 201 10.42 26.75 -18.93
C THR A 201 11.63 26.94 -18.03
N ASP A 202 11.77 26.14 -16.98
CA ASP A 202 12.84 26.25 -15.98
C ASP A 202 14.13 25.56 -16.42
N VAL A 203 14.02 24.39 -17.09
CA VAL A 203 15.18 23.56 -17.43
C VAL A 203 15.32 23.23 -18.91
N GLY A 204 14.45 23.79 -19.78
CA GLY A 204 14.48 23.61 -21.22
C GLY A 204 13.97 22.24 -21.67
N VAL A 205 14.55 21.71 -22.73
CA VAL A 205 14.26 20.35 -23.24
C VAL A 205 14.83 19.33 -22.26
N ILE A 206 14.01 18.34 -21.90
CA ILE A 206 14.32 17.28 -20.94
C ILE A 206 14.27 15.96 -21.67
N GLY A 207 15.28 15.12 -21.46
CA GLY A 207 15.27 13.71 -21.81
C GLY A 207 15.53 12.87 -20.56
N ASN A 208 14.78 11.80 -20.38
CA ASN A 208 15.00 10.85 -19.30
C ASN A 208 15.01 9.42 -19.83
N VAL A 209 15.86 8.60 -19.23
CA VAL A 209 15.96 7.16 -19.49
C VAL A 209 16.05 6.44 -18.15
N GLY A 210 15.37 5.30 -18.05
CA GLY A 210 15.42 4.47 -16.86
C GLY A 210 15.30 2.99 -17.18
N LEU A 211 16.00 2.20 -16.39
CA LEU A 211 15.91 0.75 -16.34
C LEU A 211 15.63 0.36 -14.91
N LYS A 212 14.60 -0.45 -14.70
CA LYS A 212 14.23 -0.94 -13.38
C LYS A 212 13.93 -2.42 -13.43
N GLN A 213 14.43 -3.17 -12.48
CA GLN A 213 14.18 -4.59 -12.30
C GLN A 213 13.62 -4.84 -10.91
N HIS A 214 12.36 -5.24 -10.82
CA HIS A 214 11.65 -5.44 -9.55
C HIS A 214 11.95 -6.77 -8.85
N ASN A 215 12.51 -7.71 -9.55
CA ASN A 215 12.83 -9.05 -9.03
C ASN A 215 14.19 -9.48 -9.54
N LEU A 216 15.23 -8.78 -9.08
CA LEU A 216 16.60 -9.02 -9.52
C LEU A 216 17.01 -10.47 -9.18
N LEU A 217 17.36 -11.25 -10.21
CA LEU A 217 17.75 -12.66 -10.09
C LEU A 217 16.75 -13.54 -9.31
N GLY A 218 15.47 -13.16 -9.32
CA GLY A 218 14.41 -13.89 -8.62
C GLY A 218 14.41 -13.74 -7.10
N THR A 219 15.20 -12.83 -6.55
CA THR A 219 15.36 -12.65 -5.09
C THR A 219 14.32 -11.73 -4.47
N GLY A 220 13.50 -11.06 -5.30
CA GLY A 220 12.56 -10.03 -4.87
C GLY A 220 13.24 -8.70 -4.51
N VAL A 221 14.49 -8.51 -4.91
CA VAL A 221 15.24 -7.25 -4.75
C VAL A 221 14.92 -6.33 -5.91
N ASP A 222 14.59 -5.08 -5.61
CA ASP A 222 14.43 -4.01 -6.60
C ASP A 222 15.79 -3.38 -6.91
N ALA A 223 16.11 -3.26 -8.19
CA ALA A 223 17.29 -2.53 -8.65
C ALA A 223 16.89 -1.58 -9.79
N GLY A 224 17.48 -0.40 -9.80
CA GLY A 224 17.19 0.61 -10.82
C GLY A 224 18.39 1.46 -11.15
N ILE A 225 18.43 1.92 -12.40
CA ILE A 225 19.32 2.97 -12.88
C ILE A 225 18.49 3.94 -13.68
N SER A 226 18.65 5.22 -13.43
CA SER A 226 17.96 6.26 -14.18
C SER A 226 18.87 7.45 -14.45
N GLY A 227 18.61 8.13 -15.55
CA GLY A 227 19.29 9.35 -15.92
C GLY A 227 18.33 10.37 -16.51
N THR A 228 18.49 11.62 -16.13
CA THR A 228 17.76 12.76 -16.70
C THR A 228 18.76 13.81 -17.15
N VAL A 229 18.61 14.27 -18.36
CA VAL A 229 19.46 15.33 -18.95
C VAL A 229 18.56 16.40 -19.52
N SER A 230 18.87 17.64 -19.19
CA SER A 230 18.27 18.81 -19.80
C SER A 230 19.35 19.85 -20.11
N LEU A 231 18.97 21.02 -20.65
CA LEU A 231 19.89 22.10 -20.91
C LEU A 231 20.62 22.60 -19.65
N TRP A 232 19.88 22.56 -18.51
CA TRP A 232 20.39 23.14 -17.26
C TRP A 232 20.35 22.15 -16.07
N GLN A 233 19.97 20.89 -16.31
CA GLN A 233 19.94 19.86 -15.26
C GLN A 233 20.53 18.56 -15.77
N LYS A 234 21.35 17.91 -14.95
CA LYS A 234 21.82 16.55 -15.14
C LYS A 234 21.58 15.78 -13.85
N GLN A 235 20.99 14.62 -13.96
CA GLN A 235 20.74 13.72 -12.84
C GLN A 235 21.03 12.29 -13.25
N ALA A 236 21.67 11.54 -12.35
CA ALA A 236 21.87 10.11 -12.49
C ALA A 236 21.65 9.45 -11.11
N ASP A 237 20.92 8.35 -11.12
CA ASP A 237 20.57 7.62 -9.91
C ASP A 237 20.75 6.11 -10.13
N ILE A 238 21.35 5.45 -9.16
CA ILE A 238 21.41 3.98 -9.06
C ILE A 238 20.81 3.60 -7.72
N SER A 239 19.84 2.71 -7.71
CA SER A 239 19.14 2.29 -6.50
C SER A 239 19.07 0.78 -6.39
N VAL A 240 19.22 0.25 -5.17
CA VAL A 240 18.98 -1.15 -4.84
C VAL A 240 18.19 -1.20 -3.55
N THR A 241 17.13 -2.00 -3.50
CA THR A 241 16.27 -2.15 -2.31
C THR A 241 15.86 -3.60 -2.13
N ASP A 242 16.18 -4.16 -0.98
CA ASP A 242 15.67 -5.44 -0.52
C ASP A 242 14.47 -5.20 0.43
N PRO A 243 13.26 -5.57 0.04
CA PRO A 243 12.05 -5.35 0.84
C PRO A 243 11.92 -6.30 2.03
N ALA A 244 12.75 -7.34 2.11
CA ALA A 244 12.72 -8.34 3.18
C ALA A 244 14.14 -8.83 3.54
N PHE A 245 14.96 -7.88 3.95
CA PHE A 245 16.36 -8.12 4.26
C PHE A 245 16.54 -9.23 5.29
N MET A 246 17.38 -10.21 4.95
CA MET A 246 17.60 -11.43 5.74
C MET A 246 16.29 -12.20 6.05
N GLY A 247 15.29 -12.13 5.18
CA GLY A 247 14.00 -12.80 5.38
C GLY A 247 13.12 -12.19 6.47
N ARG A 248 13.44 -10.99 6.97
CA ARG A 248 12.67 -10.27 7.99
C ARG A 248 11.81 -9.19 7.35
N ASN A 249 10.82 -8.70 8.09
CA ASN A 249 10.03 -7.53 7.70
C ASN A 249 10.86 -6.24 7.87
N LEU A 250 11.96 -6.17 7.16
CA LEU A 250 12.92 -5.07 7.20
C LEU A 250 13.31 -4.69 5.77
N VAL A 251 12.90 -3.52 5.33
CA VAL A 251 13.31 -2.95 4.05
C VAL A 251 14.69 -2.33 4.23
N VAL A 252 15.65 -2.69 3.38
CA VAL A 252 16.98 -2.07 3.33
C VAL A 252 17.28 -1.66 1.91
N GLY A 253 17.76 -0.45 1.72
CA GLY A 253 18.12 0.08 0.41
C GLY A 253 19.34 0.98 0.44
N ALA A 254 19.98 1.09 -0.71
CA ALA A 254 21.06 2.00 -0.96
C ALA A 254 20.88 2.69 -2.30
N ASP A 255 21.11 3.99 -2.33
CA ASP A 255 21.05 4.82 -3.53
C ASP A 255 22.38 5.55 -3.72
N ILE A 256 22.87 5.61 -4.95
CA ILE A 256 23.98 6.45 -5.37
C ILE A 256 23.40 7.47 -6.34
N PHE A 257 23.63 8.72 -6.09
CA PHE A 257 23.05 9.78 -6.90
C PHE A 257 24.06 10.88 -7.29
N TYR A 258 23.81 11.48 -8.44
CA TYR A 258 24.46 12.68 -8.92
C TYR A 258 23.40 13.63 -9.43
N ILE A 259 23.41 14.89 -8.98
CA ILE A 259 22.50 15.94 -9.41
C ILE A 259 23.31 17.20 -9.61
N GLU A 260 23.14 17.83 -10.78
CA GLU A 260 23.74 19.12 -11.14
C GLU A 260 22.66 20.00 -11.73
N ASN A 261 22.51 21.21 -11.21
CA ASN A 261 21.59 22.24 -11.69
C ASN A 261 22.40 23.47 -12.07
N ASN A 262 22.23 23.92 -13.29
CA ASN A 262 22.86 25.15 -13.79
C ASN A 262 21.80 26.26 -13.87
N TYR A 263 21.83 27.18 -12.92
CA TYR A 263 20.95 28.35 -12.87
C TYR A 263 21.58 29.63 -13.42
N GLN A 264 22.64 29.51 -14.19
CA GLN A 264 23.38 30.63 -14.75
C GLN A 264 22.51 31.66 -15.47
N THR A 265 21.50 31.18 -16.22
CA THR A 265 20.64 32.06 -17.03
C THR A 265 19.71 32.94 -16.19
N TYR A 266 19.34 32.50 -14.99
CA TYR A 266 18.32 33.19 -14.17
C TYR A 266 18.85 33.68 -12.83
N GLN A 267 19.87 33.04 -12.28
CA GLN A 267 20.32 33.28 -10.90
C GLN A 267 21.85 33.40 -10.77
N ASN A 268 22.60 33.32 -11.88
CA ASN A 268 24.03 33.49 -11.95
C ASN A 268 24.86 32.57 -11.06
N TYR A 269 24.44 31.27 -10.89
CA TYR A 269 25.22 30.25 -10.21
C TYR A 269 24.90 28.86 -10.74
N SER A 270 25.76 27.90 -10.42
CA SER A 270 25.48 26.46 -10.54
C SER A 270 25.61 25.80 -9.21
N GLU A 271 24.83 24.74 -9.01
CA GLU A 271 24.93 23.89 -7.83
C GLU A 271 24.84 22.42 -8.20
N GLY A 272 25.40 21.58 -7.36
CA GLY A 272 25.22 20.17 -7.52
C GLY A 272 25.53 19.40 -6.25
N ARG A 273 25.17 18.14 -6.28
CA ARG A 273 25.44 17.21 -5.20
C ARG A 273 25.58 15.79 -5.74
N TYR A 274 26.46 15.04 -5.12
CA TYR A 274 26.57 13.59 -5.34
C TYR A 274 26.82 12.91 -4.02
N GLY A 275 26.37 11.67 -3.91
CA GLY A 275 26.49 10.97 -2.64
C GLY A 275 25.83 9.61 -2.63
N VAL A 276 25.72 9.10 -1.43
CA VAL A 276 25.09 7.82 -1.12
C VAL A 276 24.01 8.04 -0.07
N THR A 277 22.86 7.41 -0.25
CA THR A 277 21.81 7.33 0.77
C THR A 277 21.59 5.88 1.16
N LEU A 278 21.72 5.56 2.44
CA LEU A 278 21.31 4.28 2.99
C LEU A 278 19.91 4.43 3.59
N ARG A 279 19.05 3.48 3.30
CA ARG A 279 17.65 3.49 3.74
C ARG A 279 17.33 2.21 4.50
N MET A 280 16.56 2.36 5.56
CA MET A 280 16.02 1.25 6.33
C MET A 280 14.56 1.55 6.67
N GLY A 281 13.67 0.58 6.58
CA GLY A 281 12.26 0.71 6.92
C GLY A 281 11.74 -0.51 7.66
N TYR A 282 10.91 -0.28 8.66
CA TYR A 282 10.27 -1.33 9.44
C TYR A 282 8.79 -0.99 9.67
N SER A 283 7.93 -1.98 9.48
CA SER A 283 6.49 -1.86 9.76
C SER A 283 6.17 -2.57 11.07
N TYR A 284 5.76 -1.81 12.10
CA TYR A 284 5.36 -2.34 13.41
C TYR A 284 4.03 -3.10 13.33
N ASN A 285 3.13 -2.58 12.51
CA ASN A 285 1.85 -3.19 12.18
C ASN A 285 1.33 -2.63 10.85
N ARG A 286 0.11 -3.02 10.44
CA ARG A 286 -0.52 -2.59 9.19
C ARG A 286 -0.59 -1.06 9.00
N TYR A 287 -0.66 -0.32 10.12
CA TYR A 287 -0.89 1.13 10.10
C TYR A 287 0.35 1.95 10.47
N LEU A 288 1.26 1.39 11.27
CA LEU A 288 2.41 2.11 11.82
C LEU A 288 3.70 1.59 11.21
N SER A 289 4.45 2.48 10.57
CA SER A 289 5.76 2.20 10.00
C SER A 289 6.76 3.28 10.38
N GLN A 290 8.02 2.90 10.45
CA GLN A 290 9.14 3.81 10.69
C GLN A 290 10.22 3.58 9.64
N SER A 291 10.76 4.67 9.12
CA SER A 291 11.90 4.66 8.21
C SER A 291 13.06 5.46 8.79
N TRP A 292 14.26 5.01 8.46
CA TRP A 292 15.52 5.69 8.75
C TRP A 292 16.29 5.87 7.45
N ASN A 293 16.97 6.97 7.36
CA ASN A 293 17.88 7.25 6.26
C ASN A 293 19.17 7.88 6.75
N TYR A 294 20.27 7.47 6.15
CA TYR A 294 21.56 8.13 6.28
C TYR A 294 21.99 8.64 4.93
N ASN A 295 22.26 9.94 4.84
CA ASN A 295 22.66 10.59 3.60
C ASN A 295 24.07 11.19 3.78
N LEU A 296 25.02 10.69 3.00
CA LEU A 296 26.36 11.24 2.90
C LEU A 296 26.52 11.83 1.49
N ALA A 297 26.59 13.14 1.38
CA ALA A 297 26.62 13.83 0.10
C ALA A 297 27.63 14.97 0.10
N ARG A 298 28.36 15.11 -0.98
CA ARG A 298 29.14 16.30 -1.25
C ARG A 298 28.32 17.25 -2.12
N ARG A 299 28.12 18.45 -1.60
CA ARG A 299 27.47 19.56 -2.33
C ARG A 299 28.53 20.53 -2.82
N TRP A 300 28.24 21.21 -3.91
CA TRP A 300 29.04 22.35 -4.37
C TRP A 300 28.11 23.45 -4.93
N VAL A 301 28.54 24.70 -4.72
CA VAL A 301 27.97 25.88 -5.33
C VAL A 301 29.11 26.57 -6.04
N GLY A 302 28.95 26.74 -7.35
CA GLY A 302 29.99 27.28 -8.21
C GLY A 302 29.45 28.25 -9.25
N ASP A 303 30.34 28.67 -10.18
CA ASP A 303 30.03 29.56 -11.30
C ASP A 303 29.24 30.82 -10.87
N THR A 304 29.56 31.34 -9.69
CA THR A 304 28.91 32.51 -9.11
C THR A 304 29.47 33.77 -9.74
N TRP A 305 28.58 34.72 -10.10
CA TRP A 305 28.94 36.04 -10.58
C TRP A 305 28.87 37.07 -9.44
N SER A 306 29.47 38.24 -9.62
CA SER A 306 29.41 39.32 -8.61
C SER A 306 28.00 39.79 -8.27
N GLU A 307 27.05 39.56 -9.18
CA GLU A 307 25.64 39.90 -9.04
C GLU A 307 24.80 38.78 -8.38
N SER A 308 25.41 37.65 -8.08
CA SER A 308 24.71 36.56 -7.36
C SER A 308 24.29 37.04 -5.97
N SER A 309 23.16 36.51 -5.48
CA SER A 309 22.69 36.81 -4.12
C SER A 309 23.78 36.52 -3.08
N TRP A 310 23.90 37.37 -2.07
CA TRP A 310 24.88 37.19 -0.99
C TRP A 310 24.72 35.83 -0.27
N TYR A 311 23.51 35.29 -0.19
CA TYR A 311 23.26 33.94 0.32
C TYR A 311 23.92 32.83 -0.49
N VAL A 312 23.98 33.00 -1.84
CA VAL A 312 24.67 32.08 -2.75
C VAL A 312 26.16 32.22 -2.60
N LEU A 313 26.65 33.47 -2.51
CA LEU A 313 28.09 33.77 -2.37
C LEU A 313 28.64 33.24 -1.04
N ASP A 314 27.87 33.32 0.06
CA ASP A 314 28.25 32.77 1.38
C ASP A 314 28.32 31.23 1.39
N GLN A 315 27.60 30.57 0.47
CA GLN A 315 27.61 29.12 0.29
C GLN A 315 28.55 28.63 -0.82
N LYS A 316 29.29 29.52 -1.45
CA LYS A 316 30.22 29.18 -2.52
C LYS A 316 31.29 28.20 -2.04
N GLY A 317 31.51 27.17 -2.83
CA GLY A 317 32.52 26.16 -2.56
C GLY A 317 31.93 24.77 -2.41
N LYS A 318 32.65 23.92 -1.71
CA LYS A 318 32.25 22.52 -1.47
C LYS A 318 31.92 22.31 0.01
N SER A 319 30.81 21.62 0.28
CA SER A 319 30.43 21.20 1.64
C SER A 319 30.14 19.72 1.68
N LEU A 320 30.38 19.10 2.80
CA LEU A 320 30.03 17.72 3.11
C LEU A 320 28.78 17.70 3.99
N LEU A 321 27.70 17.08 3.47
CA LEU A 321 26.50 16.80 4.21
C LEU A 321 26.56 15.36 4.75
N SER A 322 26.50 15.20 6.07
CA SER A 322 26.32 13.92 6.73
C SER A 322 25.09 14.02 7.64
N GLN A 323 24.00 13.39 7.21
CA GLN A 323 22.67 13.52 7.79
C GLN A 323 22.08 12.16 8.10
N ILE A 324 21.55 12.01 9.30
CA ILE A 324 20.67 10.90 9.67
C ILE A 324 19.25 11.42 9.85
N GLY A 325 18.29 10.68 9.34
CA GLY A 325 16.87 11.01 9.46
C GLY A 325 16.04 9.83 9.93
N THR A 326 14.96 10.11 10.61
CA THR A 326 13.92 9.12 10.93
C THR A 326 12.54 9.72 10.67
N THR A 327 11.62 8.89 10.19
CA THR A 327 10.22 9.28 9.96
C THR A 327 9.31 8.19 10.45
N LEU A 328 8.41 8.53 11.35
CA LEU A 328 7.32 7.69 11.82
C LEU A 328 6.05 8.04 11.03
N MET A 329 5.38 7.05 10.47
CA MET A 329 4.14 7.21 9.70
C MET A 329 3.04 6.35 10.27
N TYR A 330 1.89 6.97 10.54
CA TYR A 330 0.65 6.30 10.88
C TYR A 330 -0.37 6.51 9.75
N ASP A 331 -0.78 5.45 9.06
CA ASP A 331 -1.58 5.49 7.84
C ASP A 331 -2.83 4.59 7.95
N ARG A 332 -4.00 5.20 8.00
CA ARG A 332 -5.32 4.55 8.02
C ARG A 332 -6.17 4.90 6.80
N ARG A 333 -5.55 5.17 5.68
CA ARG A 333 -6.28 5.35 4.42
C ARG A 333 -6.76 4.00 3.89
N ASP A 334 -7.91 4.00 3.24
CA ASP A 334 -8.47 2.85 2.51
C ASP A 334 -7.56 2.40 1.35
N ASN A 335 -6.98 3.36 0.63
CA ASN A 335 -6.02 3.12 -0.44
C ASN A 335 -4.89 4.15 -0.38
N ARG A 336 -3.64 3.71 -0.53
CA ARG A 336 -2.47 4.60 -0.48
C ARG A 336 -2.27 5.41 -1.77
N MET A 337 -2.64 4.86 -2.92
CA MET A 337 -2.46 5.51 -4.23
C MET A 337 -3.63 6.43 -4.58
N ALA A 338 -4.86 5.98 -4.36
CA ALA A 338 -6.08 6.74 -4.65
C ALA A 338 -7.00 6.76 -3.42
N PRO A 339 -6.62 7.49 -2.34
CA PRO A 339 -7.36 7.49 -1.09
C PRO A 339 -8.70 8.19 -1.24
N ARG A 340 -9.75 7.55 -0.75
CA ARG A 340 -11.11 8.10 -0.67
C ARG A 340 -11.53 8.41 0.77
N LYS A 341 -11.11 7.57 1.73
CA LYS A 341 -11.49 7.65 3.13
C LYS A 341 -10.28 7.42 4.02
N GLY A 342 -10.27 8.06 5.18
CA GLY A 342 -9.25 7.85 6.19
C GLY A 342 -8.24 8.99 6.29
N TYR A 343 -7.15 8.74 6.97
CA TYR A 343 -6.13 9.76 7.22
C TYR A 343 -4.74 9.15 7.36
N TYR A 344 -3.73 9.97 7.19
CA TYR A 344 -2.38 9.65 7.60
C TYR A 344 -1.73 10.82 8.34
N VAL A 345 -0.78 10.50 9.21
CA VAL A 345 0.09 11.46 9.89
C VAL A 345 1.52 10.93 9.80
N SER A 346 2.46 11.79 9.43
CA SER A 346 3.88 11.48 9.44
C SER A 346 4.64 12.54 10.23
N ALA A 347 5.56 12.10 11.08
CA ALA A 347 6.46 12.94 11.83
C ALA A 347 7.90 12.49 11.56
N GLY A 348 8.76 13.42 11.16
CA GLY A 348 10.14 13.14 10.82
C GLY A 348 11.09 14.13 11.45
N VAL A 349 12.28 13.62 11.81
CA VAL A 349 13.40 14.43 12.30
C VAL A 349 14.65 14.04 11.52
N ASP A 350 15.33 15.06 11.00
CA ASP A 350 16.63 14.92 10.35
C ASP A 350 17.68 15.68 11.19
N PHE A 351 18.82 15.04 11.41
CA PHE A 351 19.97 15.61 12.09
C PHE A 351 21.17 15.58 11.14
N ALA A 352 21.75 16.73 10.86
CA ALA A 352 22.99 16.89 10.09
C ALA A 352 24.10 17.37 11.00
N GLY A 353 25.34 16.88 10.79
CA GLY A 353 26.50 17.26 11.57
C GLY A 353 27.34 16.09 12.08
N LEU A 354 27.10 14.88 11.60
CA LEU A 354 27.89 13.68 11.94
C LEU A 354 29.19 13.64 11.11
N GLY A 355 30.14 14.57 11.42
CA GLY A 355 31.40 14.68 10.69
C GLY A 355 31.32 15.47 9.37
N GLY A 356 30.19 16.13 9.08
CA GLY A 356 30.00 17.01 7.91
C GLY A 356 30.18 18.49 8.23
N ASP A 357 30.23 19.31 7.17
CA ASP A 357 30.31 20.77 7.26
C ASP A 357 28.96 21.39 7.62
N GLU A 358 27.86 20.76 7.16
CA GLU A 358 26.50 21.23 7.39
C GLU A 358 25.97 20.71 8.73
N LYS A 359 25.45 21.62 9.58
CA LYS A 359 25.00 21.30 10.95
C LYS A 359 23.60 21.87 11.18
N TYR A 360 22.60 21.04 11.19
CA TYR A 360 21.21 21.45 11.46
C TYR A 360 20.35 20.33 12.04
N VAL A 361 19.25 20.71 12.67
CA VAL A 361 18.13 19.84 13.00
C VAL A 361 16.90 20.31 12.23
N ARG A 362 16.24 19.39 11.56
CA ARG A 362 15.04 19.65 10.82
C ARG A 362 13.91 18.73 11.30
N GLY A 363 12.84 19.30 11.82
CA GLY A 363 11.60 18.60 12.15
C GLY A 363 10.54 18.83 11.09
N LYS A 364 9.75 17.79 10.75
CA LYS A 364 8.64 17.86 9.81
C LYS A 364 7.47 17.06 10.34
N ILE A 365 6.26 17.64 10.25
CA ILE A 365 5.01 16.95 10.52
C ILE A 365 4.10 17.18 9.32
N ASN A 366 3.56 16.11 8.75
CA ASN A 366 2.59 16.19 7.66
C ASN A 366 1.39 15.31 7.98
N GLY A 367 0.21 15.75 7.58
CA GLY A 367 -1.00 14.97 7.72
C GLY A 367 -1.99 15.26 6.61
N ALA A 368 -2.80 14.27 6.28
CA ALA A 368 -3.94 14.45 5.39
C ALA A 368 -5.13 13.63 5.89
N TYR A 369 -6.31 14.20 5.71
CA TYR A 369 -7.60 13.60 6.02
C TYR A 369 -8.47 13.59 4.76
N TYR A 370 -9.06 12.44 4.44
CA TYR A 370 -9.85 12.21 3.23
C TYR A 370 -11.29 11.88 3.60
N VAL A 371 -12.22 12.60 2.99
CA VAL A 371 -13.67 12.43 3.19
C VAL A 371 -14.31 12.18 1.83
N PRO A 372 -14.97 11.03 1.62
CA PRO A 372 -15.78 10.85 0.43
C PRO A 372 -16.96 11.82 0.49
N LEU A 373 -17.17 12.60 -0.57
CA LEU A 373 -18.38 13.37 -0.72
C LEU A 373 -19.49 12.41 -1.11
N ALA A 374 -20.61 12.46 -0.37
CA ALA A 374 -21.78 11.63 -0.65
C ALA A 374 -22.19 11.80 -2.12
N ASP A 375 -22.63 10.71 -2.73
CA ASP A 375 -22.99 10.59 -4.13
C ASP A 375 -23.93 11.72 -4.60
N LEU A 376 -23.34 12.76 -5.17
CA LEU A 376 -24.10 13.68 -5.97
C LEU A 376 -24.59 12.93 -7.22
N PRO A 377 -25.83 13.11 -7.65
CA PRO A 377 -26.32 12.45 -8.87
C PRO A 377 -25.33 12.68 -10.02
N ASN A 378 -24.81 11.59 -10.61
CA ASN A 378 -23.80 11.54 -11.66
C ASN A 378 -22.32 11.76 -11.28
N SER A 379 -21.91 11.75 -9.99
CA SER A 379 -20.51 11.90 -9.63
C SER A 379 -20.07 10.95 -8.52
N HIS A 380 -19.85 9.68 -8.86
CA HIS A 380 -19.55 8.62 -7.89
C HIS A 380 -18.14 8.64 -7.27
N ASN A 381 -17.28 9.64 -7.54
CA ASN A 381 -15.87 9.57 -7.21
C ASN A 381 -15.24 10.85 -6.61
N TRP A 382 -16.02 11.76 -6.07
CA TRP A 382 -15.47 12.96 -5.46
C TRP A 382 -14.97 12.70 -4.04
N THR A 383 -13.72 13.12 -3.78
CA THR A 383 -13.09 13.03 -2.46
C THR A 383 -12.56 14.40 -2.07
N LEU A 384 -12.92 14.86 -0.89
CA LEU A 384 -12.36 16.08 -0.30
C LEU A 384 -11.11 15.70 0.50
N ALA A 385 -9.98 16.35 0.20
CA ALA A 385 -8.72 16.11 0.87
C ALA A 385 -8.24 17.36 1.61
N PHE A 386 -8.11 17.27 2.93
CA PHE A 386 -7.49 18.28 3.77
C PHE A 386 -6.04 17.88 4.03
N ARG A 387 -5.08 18.71 3.59
CA ARG A 387 -3.65 18.46 3.80
C ARG A 387 -3.03 19.60 4.59
N ARG A 388 -2.20 19.25 5.58
CA ARG A 388 -1.45 20.21 6.39
C ARG A 388 -0.04 19.69 6.62
N GLY A 389 0.91 20.61 6.62
CA GLY A 389 2.31 20.33 6.96
C GLY A 389 2.89 21.50 7.74
N ALA A 390 3.76 21.17 8.67
CA ALA A 390 4.57 22.12 9.42
C ALA A 390 6.02 21.61 9.47
N GLY A 391 6.97 22.53 9.48
CA GLY A 391 8.38 22.18 9.57
C GLY A 391 9.14 23.22 10.37
N TYR A 392 10.18 22.76 11.03
CA TYR A 392 11.13 23.58 11.75
C TYR A 392 12.56 23.24 11.29
N LEU A 393 13.38 24.26 11.09
CA LEU A 393 14.78 24.12 10.77
C LEU A 393 15.60 25.01 11.73
N GLY A 394 16.48 24.37 12.52
CA GLY A 394 17.40 25.06 13.42
C GLY A 394 18.84 24.72 13.05
N GLU A 395 19.71 25.71 12.88
CA GLU A 395 21.14 25.51 12.73
C GLU A 395 21.79 25.20 14.08
N ILE A 396 22.71 24.22 14.10
CA ILE A 396 23.50 23.87 15.30
C ILE A 396 24.86 24.57 15.18
N GLY A 397 25.15 25.50 16.11
CA GLY A 397 26.48 26.09 16.25
C GLY A 397 26.76 27.43 15.59
N ARG A 398 25.76 28.05 14.93
CA ARG A 398 25.75 29.51 14.73
C ARG A 398 24.74 30.07 15.74
N ALA A 399 25.25 30.82 16.74
CA ALA A 399 24.39 31.60 17.62
C ALA A 399 23.46 32.44 16.74
N ALA A 400 22.16 32.29 16.89
CA ALA A 400 21.15 33.12 16.26
C ALA A 400 21.27 34.56 16.80
N CYS A 401 22.30 35.27 16.34
CA CYS A 401 22.50 36.69 16.59
C CYS A 401 22.63 37.38 15.23
N ARG A 402 21.50 37.54 14.55
CA ARG A 402 21.25 38.69 13.68
C ARG A 402 19.75 38.82 13.45
N GLY A 403 19.04 39.20 14.56
CA GLY A 403 17.88 40.06 14.41
C GLY A 403 18.36 41.39 13.82
N ARG A 404 17.92 41.72 12.63
CA ARG A 404 17.78 43.10 12.19
C ARG A 404 16.39 43.27 11.60
N ALA A 405 15.71 44.18 12.27
CA ALA A 405 14.47 44.78 11.89
C ALA A 405 14.46 45.28 10.43
#